data_0f79f8c988a811c06f353f78d26cf006
#
_entry.id   0f79f8c988a811c06f353f78d26cf006
#
_cell.length_a   1.000
_cell.length_b   1.000
_cell.length_c   1.000
_cell.angle_alpha   90.00
_cell.angle_beta   90.00
_cell.angle_gamma   90.00
#
_symmetry.space_group_name_H-M   'P 1'
#
loop_
_entity.id
_entity.type
_entity.pdbx_description
1 polymer ?
#
loop_
_entity_poly.entity_id
_entity_poly.type
_entity_poly.pdbx_seq_one_letter_code
_entity_poly.pdbx_strand_id
1 'polypeptide(L)'
;GPSLLSQSKGVSMSHAGWLVAMFEIAGILGMLFAGWATDKWLKGRAHRTCVFCMAGSALFVFLFWQLPADAPIWLLFATLCAAGFCIYGPQALIGIAAANQATKRAAATANGLTGLFGYASTLVSGVGLGFVAQHYGWNWAYVGIIGMAVVGMLVFLLMWGARADGYEAETE
;
A
#
# COMPACT_ATOMS: atom_id res chain seq x y z
N GLY A 1 8.26 -6.45 9.34
CA GLY A 1 7.10 -7.08 9.95
C GLY A 1 7.25 -7.26 11.46
N PRO A 2 7.38 -8.51 11.95
CA PRO A 2 7.35 -8.79 13.40
C PRO A 2 8.39 -8.04 14.22
N SER A 3 9.59 -7.85 13.67
CA SER A 3 10.68 -7.11 14.32
C SER A 3 10.33 -5.65 14.63
N LEU A 4 9.60 -4.98 13.71
CA LEU A 4 9.12 -3.62 13.91
C LEU A 4 8.16 -3.57 15.11
N LEU A 5 7.20 -4.48 15.16
CA LEU A 5 6.21 -4.54 16.25
C LEU A 5 6.84 -4.86 17.61
N SER A 6 7.79 -5.81 17.62
CA SER A 6 8.49 -6.18 18.84
C SER A 6 9.39 -5.06 19.36
N GLN A 7 10.16 -4.41 18.50
CA GLN A 7 11.13 -3.39 18.89
C GLN A 7 10.52 -2.01 19.10
N SER A 8 9.49 -1.63 18.33
CA SER A 8 8.89 -0.29 18.43
C SER A 8 7.71 -0.21 19.41
N LYS A 9 7.00 -1.32 19.62
CA LYS A 9 5.79 -1.37 20.47
C LYS A 9 5.89 -2.36 21.63
N GLY A 10 7.03 -3.05 21.79
CA GLY A 10 7.23 -3.99 22.91
C GLY A 10 6.34 -5.24 22.87
N VAL A 11 5.71 -5.53 21.73
CA VAL A 11 4.82 -6.68 21.56
C VAL A 11 5.66 -7.97 21.51
N SER A 12 5.20 -9.03 22.20
CA SER A 12 5.88 -10.32 22.14
C SER A 12 5.94 -10.86 20.71
N MET A 13 6.99 -11.61 20.37
CA MET A 13 7.21 -12.11 19.01
C MET A 13 6.03 -12.97 18.51
N SER A 14 5.37 -13.72 19.39
CA SER A 14 4.19 -14.51 19.06
C SER A 14 3.00 -13.62 18.68
N HIS A 15 2.69 -12.60 19.47
CA HIS A 15 1.62 -11.64 19.14
C HIS A 15 1.97 -10.80 17.91
N ALA A 16 3.23 -10.45 17.71
CA ALA A 16 3.69 -9.75 16.51
C ALA A 16 3.45 -10.60 15.24
N GLY A 17 3.67 -11.90 15.30
CA GLY A 17 3.35 -12.81 14.19
C GLY A 17 1.85 -12.84 13.86
N TRP A 18 0.98 -12.93 14.86
CA TRP A 18 -0.47 -12.85 14.65
C TRP A 18 -0.93 -11.50 14.08
N LEU A 19 -0.38 -10.39 14.58
CA LEU A 19 -0.68 -9.05 14.05
C LEU A 19 -0.31 -8.93 12.58
N VAL A 20 0.84 -9.48 12.17
CA VAL A 20 1.24 -9.48 10.76
C VAL A 20 0.33 -10.38 9.92
N ALA A 21 -0.04 -11.57 10.39
CA ALA A 21 -0.96 -12.45 9.68
C ALA A 21 -2.32 -11.76 9.43
N MET A 22 -2.84 -11.05 10.43
CA MET A 22 -4.10 -10.32 10.29
C MET A 22 -3.96 -9.08 9.39
N PHE A 23 -2.82 -8.41 9.39
CA PHE A 23 -2.49 -7.36 8.43
C PHE A 23 -2.57 -7.89 6.97
N GLU A 24 -2.01 -9.07 6.71
CA GLU A 24 -2.08 -9.71 5.40
C GLU A 24 -3.52 -10.07 5.00
N ILE A 25 -4.30 -10.65 5.92
CA ILE A 25 -5.71 -10.98 5.68
C ILE A 25 -6.52 -9.70 5.38
N ALA A 26 -6.34 -8.65 6.18
CA ALA A 26 -6.97 -7.36 5.95
C ALA A 26 -6.56 -6.76 4.60
N GLY A 27 -5.30 -6.96 4.19
CA GLY A 27 -4.78 -6.57 2.90
C GLY A 27 -5.49 -7.26 1.74
N ILE A 28 -5.72 -8.59 1.83
CA ILE A 28 -6.47 -9.34 0.82
C ILE A 28 -7.90 -8.77 0.68
N LEU A 29 -8.59 -8.52 1.79
CA LEU A 29 -9.92 -7.90 1.77
C LEU A 29 -9.86 -6.49 1.17
N GLY A 30 -8.81 -5.74 1.47
CA GLY A 30 -8.56 -4.41 0.92
C GLY A 30 -8.39 -4.43 -0.60
N MET A 31 -7.65 -5.38 -1.16
CA MET A 31 -7.52 -5.57 -2.62
C MET A 31 -8.87 -5.80 -3.29
N LEU A 32 -9.67 -6.72 -2.76
CA LEU A 32 -10.98 -7.05 -3.29
C LEU A 32 -11.93 -5.85 -3.23
N PHE A 33 -11.94 -5.15 -2.09
CA PHE A 33 -12.73 -3.95 -1.92
C PHE A 33 -12.29 -2.83 -2.86
N ALA A 34 -10.99 -2.59 -3.01
CA ALA A 34 -10.44 -1.56 -3.89
C ALA A 34 -10.80 -1.83 -5.36
N GLY A 35 -10.73 -3.09 -5.81
CA GLY A 35 -11.18 -3.50 -7.14
C GLY A 35 -12.68 -3.20 -7.33
N TRP A 36 -13.53 -3.72 -6.44
CA TRP A 36 -14.96 -3.49 -6.48
C TRP A 36 -15.34 -1.99 -6.43
N ALA A 37 -14.70 -1.21 -5.57
CA ALA A 37 -14.93 0.24 -5.46
C ALA A 37 -14.49 0.99 -6.72
N THR A 38 -13.39 0.57 -7.34
CA THR A 38 -12.91 1.11 -8.62
C THR A 38 -13.95 0.93 -9.71
N ASP A 39 -14.50 -0.27 -9.84
CA ASP A 39 -15.47 -0.58 -10.89
C ASP A 39 -16.82 0.11 -10.64
N LYS A 40 -17.32 0.03 -9.41
CA LYS A 40 -18.67 0.51 -9.08
C LYS A 40 -18.76 2.03 -8.89
N TRP A 41 -17.79 2.64 -8.21
CA TRP A 41 -17.87 4.06 -7.82
C TRP A 41 -17.04 4.97 -8.70
N LEU A 42 -15.90 4.49 -9.19
CA LEU A 42 -14.95 5.32 -9.91
C LEU A 42 -14.85 5.00 -11.41
N LYS A 43 -15.82 4.22 -11.92
CA LYS A 43 -15.96 3.92 -13.36
C LYS A 43 -14.67 3.39 -13.98
N GLY A 44 -14.00 2.43 -13.30
CA GLY A 44 -12.74 1.81 -13.73
C GLY A 44 -11.49 2.67 -13.55
N ARG A 45 -11.58 3.86 -12.98
CA ARG A 45 -10.43 4.77 -12.79
C ARG A 45 -9.59 4.37 -11.59
N ALA A 46 -8.76 3.34 -11.74
CA ALA A 46 -7.93 2.75 -10.69
C ALA A 46 -7.03 3.78 -9.97
N HIS A 47 -6.47 4.76 -10.69
CA HIS A 47 -5.61 5.80 -10.12
C HIS A 47 -6.31 6.62 -9.03
N ARG A 48 -7.63 6.86 -9.14
CA ARG A 48 -8.41 7.59 -8.11
C ARG A 48 -8.56 6.75 -6.85
N THR A 49 -8.84 5.46 -6.98
CA THR A 49 -8.87 4.54 -5.83
C THR A 49 -7.51 4.49 -5.15
N CYS A 50 -6.42 4.49 -5.92
CA CYS A 50 -5.06 4.52 -5.37
C CYS A 50 -4.80 5.79 -4.53
N VAL A 51 -5.32 6.98 -4.92
CA VAL A 51 -5.20 8.20 -4.11
C VAL A 51 -5.85 8.01 -2.74
N PHE A 52 -7.11 7.52 -2.70
CA PHE A 52 -7.82 7.30 -1.43
C PHE A 52 -7.13 6.25 -0.57
N CYS A 53 -6.67 5.17 -1.17
CA CYS A 53 -5.94 4.12 -0.47
C CYS A 53 -4.60 4.62 0.09
N MET A 54 -3.84 5.40 -0.67
CA MET A 54 -2.58 5.99 -0.20
C MET A 54 -2.79 7.00 0.92
N ALA A 55 -3.81 7.84 0.82
CA ALA A 55 -4.19 8.76 1.89
C ALA A 55 -4.59 8.00 3.17
N GLY A 56 -5.42 6.96 3.03
CA GLY A 56 -5.80 6.08 4.14
C GLY A 56 -4.60 5.38 4.75
N SER A 57 -3.68 4.85 3.95
CA SER A 57 -2.47 4.18 4.46
C SER A 57 -1.57 5.14 5.24
N ALA A 58 -1.34 6.36 4.73
CA ALA A 58 -0.58 7.39 5.44
C ALA A 58 -1.23 7.74 6.78
N LEU A 59 -2.56 7.91 6.80
CA LEU A 59 -3.31 8.21 8.01
C LEU A 59 -3.21 7.09 9.04
N PHE A 60 -3.47 5.82 8.65
CA PHE A 60 -3.48 4.71 9.59
C PHE A 60 -2.08 4.34 10.08
N VAL A 61 -1.04 4.48 9.25
CA VAL A 61 0.35 4.35 9.69
C VAL A 61 0.73 5.47 10.66
N PHE A 62 0.30 6.70 10.41
CA PHE A 62 0.49 7.82 11.32
C PHE A 62 -0.21 7.59 12.66
N LEU A 63 -1.47 7.16 12.66
CA LEU A 63 -2.21 6.82 13.87
C LEU A 63 -1.51 5.69 14.65
N PHE A 64 -1.08 4.63 13.96
CA PHE A 64 -0.34 3.53 14.57
C PHE A 64 0.98 4.01 15.21
N TRP A 65 1.69 4.92 14.55
CA TRP A 65 2.93 5.50 15.09
C TRP A 65 2.67 6.28 16.39
N GLN A 66 1.60 7.07 16.43
CA GLN A 66 1.25 7.90 17.61
C GLN A 66 0.71 7.10 18.80
N LEU A 67 0.31 5.85 18.60
CA LEU A 67 -0.14 5.01 19.69
C LEU A 67 1.01 4.73 20.67
N PRO A 68 0.79 4.90 21.99
CA PRO A 68 1.79 4.57 23.00
C PRO A 68 2.04 3.06 23.06
N ALA A 69 3.21 2.66 23.60
CA ALA A 69 3.59 1.25 23.67
C ALA A 69 2.68 0.42 24.60
N ASP A 70 2.01 1.07 25.56
CA ASP A 70 1.03 0.49 26.49
C ASP A 70 -0.41 0.52 25.95
N ALA A 71 -0.61 0.96 24.69
CA ALA A 71 -1.93 0.95 24.08
C ALA A 71 -2.53 -0.47 24.06
N PRO A 72 -3.85 -0.59 24.23
CA PRO A 72 -4.51 -1.87 24.20
C PRO A 72 -4.29 -2.57 22.87
N ILE A 73 -3.99 -3.87 22.91
CA ILE A 73 -3.60 -4.66 21.73
C ILE A 73 -4.64 -4.61 20.61
N TRP A 74 -5.91 -4.50 20.94
CA TRP A 74 -6.99 -4.40 19.94
C TRP A 74 -6.90 -3.11 19.12
N LEU A 75 -6.38 -2.01 19.70
CA LEU A 75 -6.22 -0.74 19.00
C LEU A 75 -5.01 -0.79 18.03
N LEU A 76 -3.92 -1.40 18.48
CA LEU A 76 -2.78 -1.71 17.61
C LEU A 76 -3.21 -2.61 16.44
N PHE A 77 -4.03 -3.61 16.75
CA PHE A 77 -4.60 -4.51 15.76
C PHE A 77 -5.47 -3.77 14.74
N ALA A 78 -6.43 -2.96 15.20
CA ALA A 78 -7.37 -2.26 14.33
C ALA A 78 -6.66 -1.27 13.39
N THR A 79 -5.72 -0.47 13.92
CA THR A 79 -4.96 0.50 13.11
C THR A 79 -4.04 -0.19 12.10
N LEU A 80 -3.41 -1.30 12.48
CA LEU A 80 -2.54 -2.08 11.60
C LEU A 80 -3.34 -2.76 10.49
N CYS A 81 -4.49 -3.36 10.81
CA CYS A 81 -5.39 -3.96 9.83
C CYS A 81 -5.94 -2.91 8.85
N ALA A 82 -6.33 -1.74 9.33
CA ALA A 82 -6.78 -0.65 8.49
C ALA A 82 -5.66 -0.13 7.56
N ALA A 83 -4.42 -0.05 8.05
CA ALA A 83 -3.26 0.28 7.22
C ALA A 83 -3.05 -0.79 6.12
N GLY A 84 -3.07 -2.08 6.48
CA GLY A 84 -2.95 -3.20 5.53
C GLY A 84 -4.03 -3.17 4.47
N PHE A 85 -5.29 -2.97 4.88
CA PHE A 85 -6.42 -2.83 3.97
C PHE A 85 -6.20 -1.72 2.92
N CYS A 86 -5.65 -0.59 3.32
CA CYS A 86 -5.37 0.52 2.40
C CYS A 86 -4.12 0.31 1.55
N ILE A 87 -3.06 -0.32 2.07
CA ILE A 87 -1.79 -0.50 1.35
C ILE A 87 -1.93 -1.47 0.18
N TYR A 88 -2.67 -2.55 0.36
CA TYR A 88 -2.79 -3.61 -0.66
C TYR A 88 -3.68 -3.22 -1.85
N GLY A 89 -4.60 -2.25 -1.68
CA GLY A 89 -5.42 -1.73 -2.77
C GLY A 89 -4.60 -1.25 -3.98
N PRO A 90 -3.71 -0.27 -3.81
CA PRO A 90 -2.83 0.20 -4.88
C PRO A 90 -1.94 -0.89 -5.46
N GLN A 91 -1.45 -1.80 -4.64
CA GLN A 91 -0.59 -2.90 -5.10
C GLN A 91 -1.27 -3.77 -6.17
N ALA A 92 -2.54 -4.09 -5.99
CA ALA A 92 -3.32 -4.83 -6.99
C ALA A 92 -3.71 -3.95 -8.18
N LEU A 93 -4.17 -2.72 -7.92
CA LEU A 93 -4.72 -1.83 -8.94
C LEU A 93 -3.66 -1.30 -9.92
N ILE A 94 -2.41 -1.12 -9.50
CA ILE A 94 -1.32 -0.67 -10.39
C ILE A 94 -1.10 -1.67 -11.53
N GLY A 95 -1.05 -2.97 -11.24
CA GLY A 95 -0.90 -4.00 -12.26
C GLY A 95 -2.08 -4.05 -13.23
N ILE A 96 -3.30 -3.95 -12.70
CA ILE A 96 -4.53 -3.91 -13.50
C ILE A 96 -4.57 -2.64 -14.36
N ALA A 97 -4.25 -1.48 -13.81
CA ALA A 97 -4.22 -0.22 -14.54
C ALA A 97 -3.17 -0.25 -15.67
N ALA A 98 -1.98 -0.79 -15.41
CA ALA A 98 -0.94 -0.94 -16.44
C ALA A 98 -1.40 -1.86 -17.57
N ALA A 99 -2.07 -2.97 -17.25
CA ALA A 99 -2.62 -3.88 -18.25
C ALA A 99 -3.73 -3.23 -19.07
N ASN A 100 -4.61 -2.42 -18.45
CA ASN A 100 -5.70 -1.72 -19.11
C ASN A 100 -5.23 -0.56 -20.00
N GLN A 101 -4.09 0.06 -19.68
CA GLN A 101 -3.50 1.14 -20.49
C GLN A 101 -2.64 0.60 -21.66
N ALA A 102 -2.24 -0.66 -21.58
CA ALA A 102 -1.49 -1.31 -22.65
C ALA A 102 -2.41 -1.89 -23.72
N THR A 103 -1.88 -2.11 -24.94
CA THR A 103 -2.62 -2.86 -25.97
C THR A 103 -2.86 -4.29 -25.49
N LYS A 104 -3.90 -4.96 -26.05
CA LYS A 104 -4.22 -6.35 -25.70
C LYS A 104 -3.02 -7.31 -25.82
N ARG A 105 -2.13 -7.05 -26.80
CA ARG A 105 -0.91 -7.85 -27.02
C ARG A 105 0.17 -7.58 -25.97
N ALA A 106 0.22 -6.36 -25.41
CA ALA A 106 1.23 -5.91 -24.46
C ALA A 106 0.78 -5.97 -23.00
N ALA A 107 -0.49 -6.26 -22.72
CA ALA A 107 -1.05 -6.23 -21.36
C ALA A 107 -0.30 -7.11 -20.35
N ALA A 108 0.08 -8.34 -20.76
CA ALA A 108 0.86 -9.24 -19.91
C ALA A 108 2.26 -8.70 -19.63
N THR A 109 2.92 -8.14 -20.64
CA THR A 109 4.25 -7.52 -20.52
C THR A 109 4.21 -6.29 -19.63
N ALA A 110 3.19 -5.43 -19.78
CA ALA A 110 3.00 -4.26 -18.93
C ALA A 110 2.81 -4.64 -17.45
N ASN A 111 1.97 -5.64 -17.20
CA ASN A 111 1.76 -6.15 -15.84
C ASN A 111 3.03 -6.81 -15.27
N GLY A 112 3.77 -7.57 -16.08
CA GLY A 112 5.06 -8.16 -15.68
C GLY A 112 6.10 -7.09 -15.34
N LEU A 113 6.17 -6.02 -16.13
CA LEU A 113 7.09 -4.90 -15.90
C LEU A 113 6.76 -4.17 -14.59
N THR A 114 5.48 -3.88 -14.31
CA THR A 114 5.06 -3.28 -13.02
C THR A 114 5.40 -4.18 -11.85
N GLY A 115 5.23 -5.49 -11.99
CA GLY A 115 5.64 -6.49 -11.01
C GLY A 115 7.15 -6.45 -10.74
N LEU A 116 7.98 -6.40 -11.78
CA LEU A 116 9.43 -6.31 -11.66
C LEU A 116 9.86 -5.07 -10.86
N PHE A 117 9.33 -3.90 -11.19
CA PHE A 117 9.60 -2.68 -10.43
C PHE A 117 9.04 -2.73 -9.01
N GLY A 118 7.88 -3.36 -8.81
CA GLY A 118 7.31 -3.60 -7.49
C GLY A 118 8.23 -4.43 -6.59
N TYR A 119 8.76 -5.53 -7.09
CA TYR A 119 9.72 -6.35 -6.33
C TYR A 119 11.06 -5.63 -6.11
N ALA A 120 11.59 -4.92 -7.11
CA ALA A 120 12.80 -4.13 -6.95
C ALA A 120 12.61 -3.03 -5.87
N SER A 121 11.47 -2.34 -5.86
CA SER A 121 11.16 -1.33 -4.84
C SER A 121 11.03 -1.94 -3.44
N THR A 122 10.51 -3.16 -3.32
CA THR A 122 10.41 -3.88 -2.05
C THR A 122 11.80 -4.21 -1.48
N LEU A 123 12.75 -4.61 -2.33
CA LEU A 123 14.13 -4.85 -1.90
C LEU A 123 14.79 -3.55 -1.41
N VAL A 124 14.68 -2.48 -2.20
CA VAL A 124 15.27 -1.17 -1.87
C VAL A 124 14.65 -0.60 -0.59
N SER A 125 13.32 -0.63 -0.48
CA SER A 125 12.63 -0.12 0.71
C SER A 125 12.88 -0.97 1.94
N GLY A 126 12.97 -2.30 1.80
CA GLY A 126 13.25 -3.20 2.91
C GLY A 126 14.64 -2.97 3.50
N VAL A 127 15.67 -2.87 2.65
CA VAL A 127 17.05 -2.57 3.06
C VAL A 127 17.14 -1.13 3.59
N GLY A 128 16.54 -0.16 2.88
CA GLY A 128 16.59 1.26 3.26
C GLY A 128 15.91 1.52 4.61
N LEU A 129 14.69 1.01 4.81
CA LEU A 129 13.99 1.14 6.09
C LEU A 129 14.70 0.39 7.22
N GLY A 130 15.26 -0.79 6.92
CA GLY A 130 16.06 -1.54 7.89
C GLY A 130 17.29 -0.74 8.33
N PHE A 131 18.02 -0.13 7.40
CA PHE A 131 19.18 0.71 7.69
C PHE A 131 18.77 1.95 8.51
N VAL A 132 17.71 2.65 8.12
CA VAL A 132 17.20 3.83 8.85
C VAL A 132 16.79 3.44 10.27
N ALA A 133 16.06 2.33 10.43
CA ALA A 133 15.60 1.87 11.73
C ALA A 133 16.77 1.52 12.67
N GLN A 134 17.84 0.92 12.14
CA GLN A 134 19.03 0.54 12.92
C GLN A 134 19.92 1.74 13.31
N HIS A 135 20.09 2.73 12.43
CA HIS A 135 21.01 3.84 12.65
C HIS A 135 20.34 5.09 13.21
N TYR A 136 19.10 5.35 12.86
CA TYR A 136 18.35 6.56 13.23
C TYR A 136 17.12 6.29 14.10
N GLY A 137 16.78 5.01 14.28
CA GLY A 137 15.64 4.59 15.10
C GLY A 137 14.31 4.49 14.33
N TRP A 138 13.36 3.85 14.98
CA TRP A 138 12.05 3.52 14.39
C TRP A 138 11.20 4.75 14.03
N ASN A 139 11.35 5.87 14.76
CA ASN A 139 10.62 7.09 14.45
C ASN A 139 10.92 7.60 13.05
N TRP A 140 12.18 7.59 12.63
CA TRP A 140 12.57 7.97 11.27
C TRP A 140 12.10 6.98 10.21
N ALA A 141 12.02 5.70 10.56
CA ALA A 141 11.43 4.69 9.67
C ALA A 141 9.94 4.95 9.42
N TYR A 142 9.16 5.31 10.46
CA TYR A 142 7.74 5.71 10.28
C TYR A 142 7.58 6.96 9.42
N VAL A 143 8.40 7.98 9.65
CA VAL A 143 8.42 9.19 8.81
C VAL A 143 8.70 8.83 7.35
N GLY A 144 9.65 7.92 7.10
CA GLY A 144 9.95 7.43 5.77
C GLY A 144 8.78 6.71 5.10
N ILE A 145 8.09 5.83 5.82
CA ILE A 145 6.90 5.10 5.32
C ILE A 145 5.77 6.08 4.97
N ILE A 146 5.46 7.01 5.87
CA ILE A 146 4.41 8.02 5.65
C ILE A 146 4.80 8.92 4.47
N GLY A 147 6.06 9.34 4.40
CA GLY A 147 6.58 10.14 3.29
C GLY A 147 6.42 9.45 1.95
N MET A 148 6.76 8.17 1.84
CA MET A 148 6.56 7.37 0.63
C MET A 148 5.07 7.24 0.25
N ALA A 149 4.18 7.06 1.23
CA ALA A 149 2.74 7.01 0.98
C ALA A 149 2.21 8.36 0.46
N VAL A 150 2.65 9.48 1.01
CA VAL A 150 2.29 10.83 0.54
C VAL A 150 2.82 11.09 -0.87
N VAL A 151 4.07 10.74 -1.16
CA VAL A 151 4.64 10.85 -2.51
C VAL A 151 3.84 10.01 -3.50
N GLY A 152 3.52 8.76 -3.16
CA GLY A 152 2.68 7.90 -3.99
C GLY A 152 1.29 8.50 -4.23
N MET A 153 0.67 9.08 -3.21
CA MET A 153 -0.60 9.81 -3.33
C MET A 153 -0.49 10.97 -4.31
N LEU A 154 0.56 11.79 -4.19
CA LEU A 154 0.77 12.95 -5.08
C LEU A 154 0.98 12.51 -6.54
N VAL A 155 1.74 11.44 -6.79
CA VAL A 155 1.93 10.87 -8.13
C VAL A 155 0.59 10.45 -8.74
N PHE A 156 -0.27 9.75 -7.98
CA PHE A 156 -1.60 9.39 -8.47
C PHE A 156 -2.53 10.59 -8.63
N LEU A 157 -2.40 11.63 -7.81
CA LEU A 157 -3.13 12.89 -7.97
C LEU A 157 -2.79 13.60 -9.30
N LEU A 158 -1.55 13.55 -9.74
CA LEU A 158 -1.15 14.10 -11.05
C LEU A 158 -1.89 13.40 -12.20
N MET A 159 -2.27 12.12 -12.01
CA MET A 159 -3.02 11.34 -12.97
C MET A 159 -4.54 11.42 -12.80
N TRP A 160 -5.07 12.32 -11.95
CA TRP A 160 -6.50 12.37 -11.59
C TRP A 160 -7.44 12.49 -12.79
N GLY A 161 -7.00 13.15 -13.86
CA GLY A 161 -7.75 13.33 -15.10
C GLY A 161 -7.55 12.21 -16.13
N ALA A 162 -6.69 11.21 -15.86
CA ALA A 162 -6.39 10.16 -16.83
C ALA A 162 -7.63 9.29 -17.14
N ARG A 163 -7.66 8.72 -18.36
CA ARG A 163 -8.72 7.80 -18.79
C ARG A 163 -8.63 6.47 -18.03
N ALA A 164 -9.75 5.74 -17.98
CA ALA A 164 -9.84 4.46 -17.28
C ALA A 164 -9.06 3.34 -18.03
N ASP A 165 -9.09 3.38 -19.36
CA ASP A 165 -8.40 2.43 -20.23
C ASP A 165 -7.83 3.12 -21.48
N GLY A 166 -6.98 2.42 -22.21
CA GLY A 166 -6.37 2.89 -23.46
C GLY A 166 -7.04 2.32 -24.71
N TYR A 167 -8.03 1.43 -24.57
CA TYR A 167 -8.61 0.70 -25.72
C TYR A 167 -9.50 1.54 -26.62
N GLU A 168 -10.07 2.65 -26.12
CA GLU A 168 -10.89 3.55 -26.94
C GLU A 168 -10.11 4.27 -28.06
N ALA A 169 -8.76 4.28 -27.98
CA ALA A 169 -7.93 4.90 -29.00
C ALA A 169 -7.67 4.01 -30.23
N GLU A 170 -8.03 2.72 -30.18
CA GLU A 170 -7.83 1.79 -31.30
C GLU A 170 -9.08 1.67 -32.23
N THR A 171 -10.17 2.36 -31.92
CA THR A 171 -11.45 2.29 -32.67
C THR A 171 -11.74 3.51 -33.54
N GLU A 172 -10.86 4.50 -33.60
CA GLU A 172 -10.87 5.62 -34.55
C GLU A 172 -9.74 5.44 -35.58
#